data_6c48ff67f3f7f7566d19e53370a17c4b
#
_entry.id   6c48ff67f3f7f7566d19e53370a17c4b
#
_cell.length_a   1.000
_cell.length_b   1.000
_cell.length_c   1.000
_cell.angle_alpha   90.00
_cell.angle_beta   90.00
_cell.angle_gamma   90.00
#
_symmetry.space_group_name_H-M   'P 1'
#
loop_
_entity.id
_entity.type
_entity.pdbx_description
1 polymer ?
#
loop_
_entity_poly.entity_id
_entity_poly.type
_entity_poly.pdbx_seq_one_letter_code
_entity_poly.pdbx_strand_id
1 'polypeptide(L)'
;MAPESSLGEAARAALNSSQVIDLTTTGRRTGQLRRIEIFLHHDHGQLFITGMPRPDRTRDWIYNIEADPNVVVHLKQSVVADLPATARVVTDLDERRPLIESAARRWGRTDVPDMLRHSPLIVLTVDHSDHPIGS
;
A
#
# COMPACT_ATOMS: atom_id res chain seq x y z
N MET A 1 22.48 9.22 17.61
CA MET A 1 21.98 9.00 17.29
C MET A 1 21.22 8.78 16.53
N ALA A 2 20.85 8.56 16.42
CA ALA A 2 20.28 8.27 15.82
C ALA A 2 19.55 8.25 15.34
N PRO A 3 19.37 8.29 15.11
CA PRO A 3 18.51 8.24 14.56
C PRO A 3 17.80 8.16 14.19
N GLU A 4 18.20 8.25 14.50
CA GLU A 4 17.46 8.20 14.16
C GLU A 4 16.60 8.41 13.26
N SER A 5 16.70 8.15 12.44
CA SER A 5 15.63 8.05 11.49
C SER A 5 14.37 7.50 12.16
N SER A 6 13.27 8.20 12.02
CA SER A 6 12.03 7.72 12.62
C SER A 6 11.61 6.36 12.04
N LEU A 7 12.03 6.07 10.81
CA LEU A 7 11.71 4.80 10.17
C LEU A 7 12.52 3.63 10.74
N GLY A 8 13.76 3.88 11.06
CA GLY A 8 14.65 2.85 11.55
C GLY A 8 15.12 1.93 10.45
N GLU A 9 16.28 1.32 10.65
CA GLU A 9 16.85 0.43 9.66
C GLU A 9 16.05 -0.87 9.52
N ALA A 10 15.58 -1.41 10.65
CA ALA A 10 14.84 -2.67 10.61
C ALA A 10 13.53 -2.53 9.85
N ALA A 11 12.81 -1.43 10.08
CA ALA A 11 11.56 -1.19 9.37
C ALA A 11 11.82 -0.93 7.88
N ARG A 12 12.86 -0.19 7.57
CA ARG A 12 13.23 0.07 6.17
C ARG A 12 13.57 -1.21 5.43
N ALA A 13 14.33 -2.09 6.09
CA ALA A 13 14.69 -3.37 5.51
C ALA A 13 13.45 -4.27 5.32
N ALA A 14 12.54 -4.24 6.30
CA ALA A 14 11.31 -5.03 6.21
C ALA A 14 10.44 -4.62 5.03
N LEU A 15 10.46 -3.33 4.67
CA LEU A 15 9.68 -2.84 3.53
C LEU A 15 10.21 -3.35 2.18
N ASN A 16 11.38 -3.95 2.14
CA ASN A 16 11.92 -4.53 0.91
C ASN A 16 11.36 -5.91 0.59
N SER A 17 10.41 -6.40 1.38
CA SER A 17 9.79 -7.70 1.11
C SER A 17 8.28 -7.58 1.12
N SER A 18 7.64 -8.42 0.30
CA SER A 18 6.19 -8.50 0.28
C SER A 18 5.70 -9.25 1.52
N GLN A 19 4.62 -8.75 2.13
CA GLN A 19 4.19 -9.30 3.42
C GLN A 19 2.76 -8.86 3.75
N VAL A 20 2.13 -9.58 4.67
CA VAL A 20 0.84 -9.19 5.20
C VAL A 20 1.04 -8.06 6.21
N ILE A 21 0.25 -7.03 6.07
CA ILE A 21 0.25 -5.85 6.95
C ILE A 21 -1.16 -5.53 7.40
N ASP A 22 -1.28 -4.60 8.33
CA ASP A 22 -2.54 -3.89 8.52
C ASP A 22 -2.39 -2.50 7.91
N LEU A 23 -3.50 -1.98 7.38
CA LEU A 23 -3.55 -0.64 6.80
C LEU A 23 -4.65 0.14 7.48
N THR A 24 -4.33 1.32 8.00
CA THR A 24 -5.33 2.22 8.57
C THR A 24 -5.62 3.33 7.57
N THR A 25 -6.89 3.50 7.24
CA THR A 25 -7.40 4.60 6.42
C THR A 25 -8.36 5.43 7.23
N THR A 26 -8.66 6.65 6.77
CA THR A 26 -9.62 7.53 7.43
C THR A 26 -10.97 7.44 6.71
N GLY A 27 -12.03 7.13 7.47
CA GLY A 27 -13.36 7.04 6.91
C GLY A 27 -13.83 8.37 6.34
N ARG A 28 -14.26 8.38 5.08
CA ARG A 28 -14.59 9.60 4.36
C ARG A 28 -15.83 10.30 4.88
N ARG A 29 -16.70 9.57 5.57
CA ARG A 29 -17.96 10.13 6.05
C ARG A 29 -17.90 10.60 7.50
N THR A 30 -17.19 9.84 8.35
CA THR A 30 -17.19 10.10 9.78
C THR A 30 -15.84 10.57 10.30
N GLY A 31 -14.77 10.45 9.51
CA GLY A 31 -13.41 10.71 9.98
C GLY A 31 -12.86 9.63 10.89
N GLN A 32 -13.61 8.55 11.11
CA GLN A 32 -13.15 7.46 11.95
C GLN A 32 -12.10 6.64 11.23
N LEU A 33 -11.11 6.19 12.01
CA LEU A 33 -10.07 5.35 11.46
C LEU A 33 -10.59 3.94 11.22
N ARG A 34 -10.18 3.36 10.10
CA ARG A 34 -10.54 2.00 9.70
C ARG A 34 -9.27 1.20 9.46
N ARG A 35 -9.16 0.06 10.11
CA ARG A 35 -7.98 -0.79 10.01
C ARG A 35 -8.36 -2.11 9.34
N ILE A 36 -7.61 -2.48 8.29
CA ILE A 36 -7.84 -3.73 7.54
C ILE A 36 -6.54 -4.49 7.44
N GLU A 37 -6.63 -5.82 7.32
CA GLU A 37 -5.48 -6.66 7.02
C GLU A 37 -5.41 -6.85 5.51
N ILE A 38 -4.20 -6.67 4.94
CA ILE A 38 -4.04 -6.72 3.51
C ILE A 38 -2.61 -7.12 3.17
N PHE A 39 -2.40 -7.64 1.96
CA PHE A 39 -1.07 -8.01 1.50
C PHE A 39 -0.39 -6.82 0.84
N LEU A 40 0.83 -6.51 1.30
CA LEU A 40 1.66 -5.45 0.73
C LEU A 40 2.69 -6.08 -0.21
N HIS A 41 2.68 -5.64 -1.46
CA HIS A 41 3.66 -6.06 -2.45
C HIS A 41 4.83 -5.09 -2.50
N HIS A 42 6.01 -5.62 -2.75
CA HIS A 42 7.19 -4.82 -3.05
C HIS A 42 7.78 -5.36 -4.35
N ASP A 43 7.81 -4.52 -5.39
CA ASP A 43 8.41 -4.87 -6.66
C ASP A 43 8.66 -3.60 -7.46
N HIS A 44 9.60 -3.64 -8.39
CA HIS A 44 9.94 -2.49 -9.24
C HIS A 44 10.25 -1.24 -8.42
N GLY A 45 10.83 -1.42 -7.23
CA GLY A 45 11.14 -0.32 -6.33
C GLY A 45 9.93 0.37 -5.73
N GLN A 46 8.76 -0.26 -5.78
CA GLN A 46 7.52 0.34 -5.29
C GLN A 46 6.82 -0.57 -4.30
N LEU A 47 6.09 0.06 -3.39
CA LEU A 47 5.18 -0.63 -2.48
C LEU A 47 3.77 -0.45 -3.03
N PHE A 48 3.01 -1.53 -3.13
CA PHE A 48 1.66 -1.42 -3.67
C PHE A 48 0.75 -2.50 -3.12
N ILE A 49 -0.53 -2.21 -3.19
CA ILE A 49 -1.60 -3.11 -2.77
C ILE A 49 -2.50 -3.35 -3.96
N THR A 50 -2.89 -4.60 -4.19
CA THR A 50 -3.87 -4.96 -5.19
C THR A 50 -4.71 -6.12 -4.65
N GLY A 51 -5.71 -6.56 -5.40
CA GLY A 51 -6.59 -7.62 -4.97
C GLY A 51 -7.29 -8.29 -6.13
N MET A 52 -8.27 -9.12 -5.82
CA MET A 52 -9.04 -9.82 -6.83
C MET A 52 -9.82 -8.82 -7.68
N PRO A 53 -9.95 -9.09 -8.97
CA PRO A 53 -10.78 -8.23 -9.82
C PRO A 53 -12.24 -8.33 -9.42
N ARG A 54 -12.88 -7.19 -9.23
CA ARG A 54 -14.29 -7.13 -8.80
C ARG A 54 -14.99 -6.03 -9.61
N PRO A 55 -15.45 -6.36 -10.82
CA PRO A 55 -16.02 -5.34 -11.70
C PRO A 55 -17.34 -4.76 -11.18
N ASP A 56 -18.00 -5.49 -10.29
CA ASP A 56 -19.34 -5.11 -9.82
C ASP A 56 -19.33 -4.28 -8.55
N ARG A 57 -18.15 -4.03 -7.95
CA ARG A 57 -18.12 -3.26 -6.71
C ARG A 57 -16.73 -2.71 -6.45
N THR A 58 -16.71 -1.57 -5.77
CA THR A 58 -15.47 -0.95 -5.30
C THR A 58 -15.43 -1.06 -3.79
N ARG A 59 -14.26 -1.33 -3.26
CA ARG A 59 -14.06 -1.46 -1.81
C ARG A 59 -14.10 -0.10 -1.14
N ASP A 60 -14.75 -0.02 0.02
CA ASP A 60 -14.91 1.23 0.75
C ASP A 60 -13.57 1.90 1.08
N TRP A 61 -12.56 1.10 1.38
CA TRP A 61 -11.26 1.67 1.74
C TRP A 61 -10.61 2.40 0.57
N ILE A 62 -10.95 2.04 -0.67
CA ILE A 62 -10.47 2.77 -1.84
C ILE A 62 -11.08 4.17 -1.88
N TYR A 63 -12.38 4.26 -1.64
CA TYR A 63 -13.05 5.57 -1.56
C TYR A 63 -12.49 6.41 -0.43
N ASN A 64 -12.17 5.79 0.70
CA ASN A 64 -11.57 6.50 1.83
C ASN A 64 -10.21 7.07 1.44
N ILE A 65 -9.39 6.30 0.72
CA ILE A 65 -8.08 6.76 0.26
C ILE A 65 -8.20 7.91 -0.73
N GLU A 66 -9.20 7.85 -1.63
CA GLU A 66 -9.41 8.94 -2.58
C GLU A 66 -9.80 10.22 -1.87
N ALA A 67 -10.56 10.11 -0.78
CA ALA A 67 -10.97 11.28 0.00
C ALA A 67 -9.83 11.78 0.90
N ASP A 68 -9.04 10.87 1.46
CA ASP A 68 -7.91 11.22 2.32
C ASP A 68 -6.77 10.22 2.05
N PRO A 69 -5.73 10.65 1.35
CA PRO A 69 -4.64 9.76 0.97
C PRO A 69 -3.66 9.42 2.09
N ASN A 70 -3.80 10.06 3.25
CA ASN A 70 -2.92 9.77 4.39
C ASN A 70 -3.35 8.48 5.04
N VAL A 71 -2.41 7.54 5.16
CA VAL A 71 -2.67 6.21 5.72
C VAL A 71 -1.56 5.84 6.68
N VAL A 72 -1.74 4.75 7.41
CA VAL A 72 -0.68 4.19 8.24
C VAL A 72 -0.50 2.73 7.86
N VAL A 73 0.74 2.37 7.56
CA VAL A 73 1.14 0.99 7.29
C VAL A 73 1.63 0.39 8.61
N HIS A 74 1.01 -0.69 9.04
CA HIS A 74 1.39 -1.38 10.28
C HIS A 74 2.11 -2.67 9.91
N LEU A 75 3.43 -2.67 10.05
CA LEU A 75 4.22 -3.89 9.90
C LEU A 75 3.96 -4.77 11.11
N LYS A 76 3.72 -6.05 10.89
CA LYS A 76 3.38 -6.98 11.97
C LYS A 76 3.99 -8.36 11.83
N GLN A 77 4.96 -8.52 10.93
CA GLN A 77 5.65 -9.78 10.75
C GLN A 77 6.96 -9.78 11.57
N SER A 78 8.09 -9.87 10.90
CA SER A 78 9.38 -9.92 11.59
C SER A 78 9.72 -8.60 12.30
N VAL A 79 9.20 -7.50 11.80
CA VAL A 79 9.37 -6.18 12.40
C VAL A 79 8.00 -5.60 12.69
N VAL A 80 7.82 -5.01 13.87
CA VAL A 80 6.57 -4.35 14.25
C VAL A 80 6.81 -2.86 14.24
N ALA A 81 6.07 -2.13 13.41
CA ALA A 81 6.23 -0.67 13.29
C ALA A 81 4.98 -0.07 12.65
N ASP A 82 4.67 1.15 13.05
CA ASP A 82 3.58 1.94 12.47
C ASP A 82 4.20 3.04 11.61
N LEU A 83 3.93 3.02 10.32
CA LEU A 83 4.61 3.89 9.37
C LEU A 83 3.61 4.77 8.62
N PRO A 84 3.60 6.08 8.88
CA PRO A 84 2.77 6.98 8.09
C PRO A 84 3.16 6.91 6.61
N ALA A 85 2.17 6.95 5.75
CA ALA A 85 2.38 6.83 4.32
C ALA A 85 1.31 7.61 3.57
N THR A 86 1.56 7.82 2.29
CA THR A 86 0.59 8.41 1.38
C THR A 86 0.20 7.35 0.35
N ALA A 87 -1.10 7.24 0.09
CA ALA A 87 -1.63 6.25 -0.83
C ALA A 87 -2.19 6.94 -2.08
N ARG A 88 -1.96 6.32 -3.24
CA ARG A 88 -2.47 6.85 -4.50
C ARG A 88 -3.12 5.73 -5.29
N VAL A 89 -4.37 5.94 -5.67
CA VAL A 89 -5.09 5.00 -6.54
C VAL A 89 -4.56 5.15 -7.95
N VAL A 90 -4.15 4.03 -8.57
CA VAL A 90 -3.53 4.03 -9.89
C VAL A 90 -4.57 3.60 -10.92
N THR A 91 -4.83 4.48 -11.88
CA THR A 91 -5.80 4.23 -12.95
C THR A 91 -5.17 4.12 -14.33
N ASP A 92 -3.98 4.67 -14.52
CA ASP A 92 -3.29 4.62 -15.80
C ASP A 92 -2.86 3.20 -16.15
N LEU A 93 -3.26 2.70 -17.31
CA LEU A 93 -2.97 1.31 -17.70
C LEU A 93 -1.49 1.04 -17.84
N ASP A 94 -0.71 1.98 -18.34
CA ASP A 94 0.72 1.78 -18.51
C ASP A 94 1.42 1.66 -17.16
N GLU A 95 0.96 2.43 -16.18
CA GLU A 95 1.49 2.35 -14.82
C GLU A 95 1.03 1.06 -14.14
N ARG A 96 -0.22 0.67 -14.36
CA ARG A 96 -0.80 -0.52 -13.74
C ARG A 96 -0.14 -1.81 -14.19
N ARG A 97 0.19 -1.90 -15.47
CA ARG A 97 0.59 -3.17 -16.10
C ARG A 97 1.74 -3.88 -15.39
N PRO A 98 2.92 -3.27 -15.16
CA PRO A 98 4.02 -4.01 -14.53
C PRO A 98 3.68 -4.45 -13.11
N LEU A 99 2.94 -3.65 -12.37
CA LEU A 99 2.58 -3.99 -10.98
C LEU A 99 1.54 -5.10 -10.93
N ILE A 100 0.52 -5.02 -11.79
CA ILE A 100 -0.51 -6.07 -11.86
C ILE A 100 0.11 -7.39 -12.33
N GLU A 101 1.00 -7.34 -13.32
CA GLU A 101 1.68 -8.56 -13.79
C GLU A 101 2.54 -9.18 -12.69
N SER A 102 3.21 -8.34 -11.91
CA SER A 102 4.00 -8.81 -10.77
C SER A 102 3.12 -9.54 -9.75
N ALA A 103 1.99 -8.95 -9.39
CA ALA A 103 1.07 -9.57 -8.44
C ALA A 103 0.50 -10.88 -8.99
N ALA A 104 0.14 -10.89 -10.28
CA ALA A 104 -0.40 -12.08 -10.92
C ALA A 104 0.60 -13.22 -10.90
N ARG A 105 1.86 -12.95 -11.17
CA ARG A 105 2.91 -13.97 -11.10
C ARG A 105 3.06 -14.51 -9.69
N ARG A 106 3.05 -13.63 -8.70
CA ARG A 106 3.19 -14.03 -7.29
C ARG A 106 2.05 -14.95 -6.85
N TRP A 107 0.85 -14.68 -7.33
CA TRP A 107 -0.35 -15.44 -6.95
C TRP A 107 -0.68 -16.57 -7.90
N GLY A 108 0.12 -16.76 -8.97
CA GLY A 108 -0.13 -17.82 -9.95
C GLY A 108 -1.40 -17.60 -10.76
N ARG A 109 -1.77 -16.35 -11.00
CA ARG A 109 -2.98 -16.03 -11.74
C ARG A 109 -2.66 -15.83 -13.22
N THR A 110 -3.63 -16.19 -14.07
CA THR A 110 -3.50 -16.08 -15.52
C THR A 110 -4.48 -15.08 -16.13
N ASP A 111 -5.39 -14.52 -15.33
CA ASP A 111 -6.42 -13.61 -15.82
C ASP A 111 -5.96 -12.14 -15.76
N VAL A 112 -4.73 -11.90 -16.23
CA VAL A 112 -4.13 -10.57 -16.20
C VAL A 112 -5.00 -9.49 -16.87
N PRO A 113 -5.61 -9.75 -18.06
CA PRO A 113 -6.46 -8.71 -18.65
C PRO A 113 -7.61 -8.28 -17.75
N ASP A 114 -8.20 -9.21 -17.02
CA ASP A 114 -9.29 -8.90 -16.09
C ASP A 114 -8.77 -8.11 -14.90
N MET A 115 -7.62 -8.51 -14.37
CA MET A 115 -6.97 -7.79 -13.27
C MET A 115 -6.59 -6.37 -13.67
N LEU A 116 -6.11 -6.18 -14.90
CA LEU A 116 -5.75 -4.84 -15.38
C LEU A 116 -6.94 -3.90 -15.37
N ARG A 117 -8.14 -4.42 -15.64
CA ARG A 117 -9.35 -3.61 -15.69
C ARG A 117 -10.00 -3.43 -14.33
N HIS A 118 -10.01 -4.46 -13.49
CA HIS A 118 -10.92 -4.51 -12.35
C HIS A 118 -10.27 -4.70 -11.00
N SER A 119 -9.00 -5.09 -10.93
CA SER A 119 -8.32 -5.18 -9.65
C SER A 119 -8.01 -3.78 -9.12
N PRO A 120 -8.18 -3.55 -7.81
CA PRO A 120 -7.70 -2.30 -7.23
C PRO A 120 -6.19 -2.24 -7.32
N LEU A 121 -5.63 -1.04 -7.43
CA LEU A 121 -4.18 -0.87 -7.35
C LEU A 121 -3.89 0.45 -6.65
N ILE A 122 -3.18 0.34 -5.53
CA ILE A 122 -2.82 1.47 -4.69
C ILE A 122 -1.31 1.44 -4.52
N VAL A 123 -0.65 2.54 -4.88
CA VAL A 123 0.79 2.70 -4.63
C VAL A 123 0.96 3.47 -3.32
N LEU A 124 1.87 2.98 -2.47
CA LEU A 124 2.14 3.58 -1.17
C LEU A 124 3.53 4.20 -1.16
N THR A 125 3.62 5.41 -0.64
CA THR A 125 4.88 6.07 -0.38
C THR A 125 4.99 6.28 1.12
N VAL A 126 5.95 5.59 1.74
CA VAL A 126 6.14 5.69 3.19
C VAL A 126 6.88 6.99 3.49
N ASP A 127 6.37 7.73 4.48
CA ASP A 127 6.97 8.98 4.87
C ASP A 127 8.31 8.72 5.57
N HIS A 128 9.31 9.51 5.19
CA HIS A 128 10.60 9.52 5.85
C HIS A 128 10.69 10.79 6.68
N SER A 129 9.78 10.90 7.63
CA SER A 129 9.59 12.13 8.41
C SER A 129 10.79 12.49 9.26
N ASP A 130 11.79 11.71 9.21
CA ASP A 130 13.04 11.96 9.88
C ASP A 130 13.85 13.09 9.25
N HIS A 131 13.37 13.66 8.20
CA HIS A 131 14.08 14.81 7.72
C HIS A 131 13.39 16.08 8.09
N PRO A 132 13.57 16.15 8.38
CA PRO A 132 13.29 17.01 8.68
C PRO A 132 13.34 17.98 8.71
N ILE A 133 13.11 17.77 8.87
CA ILE A 133 12.98 18.38 8.87
C ILE A 133 13.21 19.22 8.72
N GLY A 134 13.15 19.25 8.66
CA GLY A 134 13.31 19.71 8.38
C GLY A 134 13.28 20.00 8.42
N SER A 135 13.26 19.80 8.45
CA SER A 135 13.28 19.80 8.43
C SER A 135 13.50 20.00 8.44
#